data_a4a46f72ed6a5f53d29891d1e53362e0
#
_entry.id   a4a46f72ed6a5f53d29891d1e53362e0
#
_cell.length_a   1.000
_cell.length_b   1.000
_cell.length_c   1.000
_cell.angle_alpha   90.00
_cell.angle_beta   90.00
_cell.angle_gamma   90.00
#
_symmetry.space_group_name_H-M   'P 1'
#
loop_
_entity.id
_entity.type
_entity.pdbx_description
1 polymer ?
#
loop_
_entity_poly.entity_id
_entity_poly.type
_entity_poly.pdbx_seq_one_letter_code
_entity_poly.pdbx_strand_id
1 'polypeptide(L)'
;EEFEAMKQHTIIGARMLDRLEMYHDEEMMKYAYEICRWHHERYDGKGYPDGLKGEEIPISAQVVSVADVYDALASERVYKKAVPHEKVLEMILHGECGQFNPILIECLQEISSRIRSECYDEEQET
;
A
#
# COMPACT_ATOMS: atom_id res chain seq x y z
N GLU A 1 9.21 -17.31 -10.30
CA GLU A 1 8.00 -18.11 -10.03
C GLU A 1 7.16 -17.51 -8.92
N GLU A 2 7.75 -17.15 -7.76
CA GLU A 2 7.02 -16.52 -6.65
C GLU A 2 6.45 -15.14 -7.03
N PHE A 3 7.21 -14.36 -7.80
CA PHE A 3 6.78 -13.05 -8.28
C PHE A 3 5.55 -13.18 -9.20
N GLU A 4 5.54 -14.16 -10.09
CA GLU A 4 4.39 -14.40 -10.97
C GLU A 4 3.15 -14.85 -10.20
N ALA A 5 3.32 -15.66 -9.14
CA ALA A 5 2.22 -16.06 -8.26
C ALA A 5 1.62 -14.85 -7.53
N MET A 6 2.45 -13.96 -7.00
CA MET A 6 2.03 -12.70 -6.36
C MET A 6 1.28 -11.81 -7.34
N LYS A 7 1.78 -11.68 -8.56
CA LYS A 7 1.14 -10.94 -9.63
C LYS A 7 -0.26 -11.49 -9.94
N GLN A 8 -0.40 -12.82 -10.01
CA GLN A 8 -1.68 -13.47 -10.26
C GLN A 8 -2.70 -13.24 -9.14
N HIS A 9 -2.26 -13.13 -7.88
CA HIS A 9 -3.15 -12.88 -6.75
C HIS A 9 -3.92 -11.56 -6.91
N THR A 10 -3.29 -10.52 -7.44
CA THR A 10 -3.95 -9.22 -7.67
C THR A 10 -5.07 -9.34 -8.70
N ILE A 11 -4.81 -10.08 -9.77
CA ILE A 11 -5.77 -10.31 -10.85
C ILE A 11 -6.92 -11.19 -10.37
N ILE A 12 -6.63 -12.27 -9.66
CA ILE A 12 -7.63 -13.19 -9.12
C ILE A 12 -8.54 -12.45 -8.13
N GLY A 13 -7.97 -11.69 -7.21
CA GLY A 13 -8.73 -10.88 -6.25
C GLY A 13 -9.69 -9.92 -6.94
N ALA A 14 -9.22 -9.21 -7.95
CA ALA A 14 -10.03 -8.29 -8.73
C ALA A 14 -11.19 -8.99 -9.45
N ARG A 15 -10.92 -10.18 -10.02
CA ARG A 15 -11.96 -10.99 -10.69
C ARG A 15 -13.03 -11.50 -9.71
N MET A 16 -12.61 -11.89 -8.50
CA MET A 16 -13.55 -12.31 -7.46
C MET A 16 -14.51 -11.19 -7.09
N LEU A 17 -13.98 -9.97 -6.91
CA LEU A 17 -14.80 -8.80 -6.62
C LEU A 17 -15.76 -8.46 -7.74
N ASP A 18 -15.31 -8.58 -8.98
CA ASP A 18 -16.15 -8.33 -10.17
C ASP A 18 -17.36 -9.26 -10.23
N ARG A 19 -17.21 -10.50 -9.75
CA ARG A 19 -18.30 -11.50 -9.73
C ARG A 19 -19.32 -11.28 -8.61
N LEU A 20 -19.02 -10.41 -7.64
CA LEU A 20 -19.93 -10.10 -6.54
C LEU A 20 -20.92 -8.99 -6.89
N GLU A 21 -21.30 -8.87 -8.16
CA GLU A 21 -22.18 -7.82 -8.67
C GLU A 21 -23.48 -7.65 -7.90
N MET A 22 -24.07 -8.73 -7.40
CA MET A 22 -25.36 -8.68 -6.67
C MET A 22 -25.25 -8.06 -5.27
N TYR A 23 -24.02 -7.82 -4.79
CA TYR A 23 -23.76 -7.20 -3.49
C TYR A 23 -23.24 -5.77 -3.62
N HIS A 24 -23.34 -5.20 -4.84
CA HIS A 24 -22.74 -3.90 -5.14
C HIS A 24 -23.43 -2.73 -4.44
N ASP A 25 -22.73 -2.10 -3.53
CA ASP A 25 -22.63 -0.67 -3.50
C ASP A 25 -21.58 -0.34 -4.58
N GLU A 26 -22.01 0.22 -5.70
CA GLU A 26 -21.17 0.39 -6.90
C GLU A 26 -19.87 1.14 -6.62
N GLU A 27 -19.91 2.17 -5.78
CA GLU A 27 -18.75 2.99 -5.48
C GLU A 27 -17.73 2.23 -4.61
N MET A 28 -18.20 1.54 -3.58
CA MET A 28 -17.34 0.74 -2.71
C MET A 28 -16.67 -0.38 -3.49
N MET A 29 -17.41 -1.07 -4.34
CA MET A 29 -16.88 -2.17 -5.17
C MET A 29 -15.87 -1.67 -6.19
N LYS A 30 -16.06 -0.48 -6.73
CA LYS A 30 -15.09 0.16 -7.61
C LYS A 30 -13.75 0.35 -6.90
N TYR A 31 -13.77 0.93 -5.70
CA TYR A 31 -12.55 1.14 -4.92
C TYR A 31 -11.90 -0.19 -4.52
N ALA A 32 -12.70 -1.17 -4.11
CA ALA A 32 -12.19 -2.50 -3.77
C ALA A 32 -11.47 -3.15 -4.95
N TYR A 33 -12.05 -3.08 -6.14
CA TYR A 33 -11.42 -3.57 -7.37
C TYR A 33 -10.11 -2.86 -7.66
N GLU A 34 -10.10 -1.53 -7.61
CA GLU A 34 -8.91 -0.71 -7.87
C GLU A 34 -7.77 -1.08 -6.91
N ILE A 35 -8.07 -1.22 -5.62
CA ILE A 35 -7.09 -1.56 -4.61
C ILE A 35 -6.57 -2.98 -4.83
N CYS A 36 -7.45 -3.96 -5.00
CA CYS A 36 -7.03 -5.34 -5.23
C CYS A 36 -6.11 -5.49 -6.43
N ARG A 37 -6.46 -4.86 -7.53
CA ARG A 37 -5.71 -5.02 -8.76
C ARG A 37 -4.41 -4.21 -8.78
N TRP A 38 -4.43 -2.96 -8.29
CA TRP A 38 -3.36 -2.00 -8.56
C TRP A 38 -2.56 -1.52 -7.34
N HIS A 39 -2.75 -2.06 -6.14
CA HIS A 39 -1.98 -1.62 -4.98
C HIS A 39 -0.50 -2.01 -5.02
N HIS A 40 -0.11 -2.94 -5.90
CA HIS A 40 1.29 -3.28 -6.17
C HIS A 40 1.88 -2.55 -7.38
N GLU A 41 1.10 -1.69 -8.03
CA GLU A 41 1.64 -0.79 -9.04
C GLU A 41 2.57 0.23 -8.37
N ARG A 42 3.56 0.72 -9.13
CA ARG A 42 4.53 1.70 -8.63
C ARG A 42 4.44 2.99 -9.43
N TYR A 43 4.57 4.10 -8.76
CA TYR A 43 4.46 5.44 -9.36
C TYR A 43 5.43 5.64 -10.54
N ASP A 44 6.58 4.96 -10.51
CA ASP A 44 7.59 4.99 -11.58
C ASP A 44 7.30 4.01 -12.74
N GLY A 45 6.21 3.26 -12.67
CA GLY A 45 5.82 2.29 -13.69
C GLY A 45 6.46 0.92 -13.58
N LYS A 46 7.23 0.67 -12.53
CA LYS A 46 7.95 -0.60 -12.32
C LYS A 46 7.17 -1.63 -11.51
N GLY A 47 5.91 -1.36 -11.20
CA GLY A 47 5.06 -2.28 -10.47
C GLY A 47 4.33 -3.28 -11.36
N TYR A 48 3.29 -3.91 -10.81
CA TYR A 48 2.51 -4.95 -11.48
C TYR A 48 1.05 -4.89 -10.99
N PRO A 49 0.07 -5.50 -11.68
CA PRO A 49 0.20 -6.40 -12.84
C PRO A 49 0.27 -5.69 -14.20
N ASP A 50 -0.14 -4.44 -14.30
CA ASP A 50 -0.32 -3.73 -15.57
C ASP A 50 0.82 -2.76 -15.92
N GLY A 51 1.69 -2.45 -14.97
CA GLY A 51 2.78 -1.49 -15.17
C GLY A 51 2.32 -0.05 -15.32
N LEU A 52 1.25 0.32 -14.62
CA LEU A 52 0.73 1.68 -14.64
C LEU A 52 1.74 2.67 -14.03
N LYS A 53 1.74 3.89 -14.53
CA LYS A 53 2.69 4.92 -14.11
C LYS A 53 1.98 6.19 -13.68
N GLY A 54 2.45 6.78 -12.59
CA GLY A 54 1.97 8.07 -12.12
C GLY A 54 0.48 8.07 -11.83
N GLU A 55 -0.21 9.03 -12.39
CA GLU A 55 -1.65 9.23 -12.17
C GLU A 55 -2.54 8.21 -12.89
N GLU A 56 -1.96 7.34 -13.71
CA GLU A 56 -2.69 6.20 -14.27
C GLU A 56 -3.12 5.23 -13.18
N ILE A 57 -2.40 5.23 -12.05
CA ILE A 57 -2.76 4.40 -10.89
C ILE A 57 -3.88 5.10 -10.12
N PRO A 58 -5.04 4.45 -9.88
CA PRO A 58 -6.10 5.05 -9.06
C PRO A 58 -5.59 5.49 -7.70
N ILE A 59 -6.06 6.63 -7.22
CA ILE A 59 -5.59 7.18 -5.93
C ILE A 59 -5.85 6.22 -4.76
N SER A 60 -6.95 5.48 -4.78
CA SER A 60 -7.27 4.46 -3.78
C SER A 60 -6.16 3.42 -3.67
N ALA A 61 -5.67 2.93 -4.79
CA ALA A 61 -4.57 1.96 -4.85
C ALA A 61 -3.23 2.59 -4.42
N GLN A 62 -2.98 3.84 -4.76
CA GLN A 62 -1.78 4.55 -4.33
C GLN A 62 -1.71 4.69 -2.82
N VAL A 63 -2.82 5.07 -2.18
CA VAL A 63 -2.91 5.22 -0.71
C VAL A 63 -2.64 3.88 -0.02
N VAL A 64 -3.27 2.81 -0.46
CA VAL A 64 -3.07 1.46 0.11
C VAL A 64 -1.63 1.00 -0.10
N SER A 65 -1.02 1.30 -1.24
CA SER A 65 0.38 0.96 -1.52
C SER A 65 1.33 1.58 -0.50
N VAL A 66 1.15 2.85 -0.17
CA VAL A 66 1.96 3.54 0.85
C VAL A 66 1.74 2.89 2.23
N ALA A 67 0.48 2.65 2.59
CA ALA A 67 0.13 2.03 3.87
C ALA A 67 0.72 0.62 4.01
N ASP A 68 0.68 -0.18 2.94
CA ASP A 68 1.27 -1.52 2.91
C ASP A 68 2.78 -1.50 3.13
N VAL A 69 3.47 -0.58 2.49
CA VAL A 69 4.93 -0.43 2.66
C VAL A 69 5.25 -0.01 4.09
N TYR A 70 4.49 0.96 4.64
CA TYR A 70 4.67 1.39 6.02
C TYR A 70 4.48 0.22 6.98
N ASP A 71 3.37 -0.52 6.85
CA ASP A 71 3.05 -1.66 7.71
C ASP A 71 4.10 -2.76 7.62
N ALA A 72 4.55 -3.08 6.41
CA ALA A 72 5.57 -4.11 6.19
C ALA A 72 6.89 -3.78 6.89
N LEU A 73 7.25 -2.51 6.97
CA LEU A 73 8.49 -2.06 7.63
C LEU A 73 8.30 -1.87 9.13
N ALA A 74 7.17 -1.33 9.55
CA ALA A 74 6.90 -1.00 10.94
C ALA A 74 6.52 -2.22 11.80
N SER A 75 6.04 -3.29 11.18
CA SER A 75 5.58 -4.49 11.88
C SER A 75 6.66 -5.54 11.99
N GLU A 76 6.74 -6.21 13.16
CA GLU A 76 7.63 -7.33 13.36
C GLU A 76 7.06 -8.59 12.68
N ARG A 77 7.93 -9.30 11.97
CA ARG A 77 7.58 -10.55 11.29
C ARG A 77 8.58 -11.65 11.69
N VAL A 78 8.25 -12.91 11.40
CA VAL A 78 9.05 -14.08 11.78
C VAL A 78 10.52 -13.95 11.33
N TYR A 79 10.76 -13.33 10.19
CA TYR A 79 12.08 -13.19 9.58
C TYR A 79 12.65 -11.76 9.64
N LYS A 80 11.98 -10.84 10.35
CA LYS A 80 12.36 -9.43 10.32
C LYS A 80 11.86 -8.70 11.57
N LYS A 81 12.72 -7.86 12.15
CA LYS A 81 12.35 -6.98 13.26
C LYS A 81 11.64 -5.72 12.74
N ALA A 82 10.76 -5.17 13.57
CA ALA A 82 10.12 -3.89 13.29
C ALA A 82 11.16 -2.77 13.14
N VAL A 83 10.95 -1.91 12.13
CA VAL A 83 11.77 -0.71 11.92
C VAL A 83 11.14 0.44 12.68
N PRO A 84 11.90 1.27 13.39
CA PRO A 84 11.34 2.43 14.08
C PRO A 84 10.65 3.41 13.13
N HIS A 85 9.60 4.07 13.62
CA HIS A 85 8.77 4.99 12.83
C HIS A 85 9.59 6.03 12.04
N GLU A 86 10.53 6.71 12.70
CA GLU A 86 11.36 7.73 12.04
C GLU A 86 12.20 7.16 10.91
N LYS A 87 12.68 5.94 11.10
CA LYS A 87 13.47 5.24 10.07
C LYS A 87 12.60 4.83 8.89
N VAL A 88 11.38 4.35 9.15
CA VAL A 88 10.43 4.00 8.08
C VAL A 88 10.12 5.22 7.22
N LEU A 89 9.83 6.36 7.85
CA LEU A 89 9.58 7.61 7.13
C LEU A 89 10.77 8.03 6.27
N GLU A 90 11.96 7.95 6.82
CA GLU A 90 13.19 8.28 6.10
C GLU A 90 13.37 7.40 4.86
N MET A 91 13.15 6.09 5.01
CA MET A 91 13.24 5.14 3.89
C MET A 91 12.23 5.45 2.79
N ILE A 92 10.99 5.75 3.17
CA ILE A 92 9.93 6.10 2.21
C ILE A 92 10.25 7.41 1.50
N LEU A 93 10.69 8.43 2.25
CA LEU A 93 11.03 9.75 1.71
C LEU A 93 12.20 9.70 0.72
N HIS A 94 13.19 8.87 0.98
CA HIS A 94 14.38 8.76 0.14
C HIS A 94 14.24 7.79 -1.03
N GLY A 95 13.04 7.22 -1.21
CA GLY A 95 12.75 6.33 -2.33
C GLY A 95 13.35 4.93 -2.22
N GLU A 96 13.80 4.52 -1.04
CA GLU A 96 14.36 3.16 -0.82
C GLU A 96 13.32 2.07 -1.02
N CYS A 97 12.04 2.40 -0.83
CA CYS A 97 10.90 1.48 -1.01
C CYS A 97 10.21 1.66 -2.35
N GLY A 98 10.80 2.44 -3.26
CA GLY A 98 10.22 2.82 -4.54
C GLY A 98 9.72 4.25 -4.55
N GLN A 99 9.20 4.66 -5.69
CA GLN A 99 8.67 6.00 -5.89
C GLN A 99 7.18 6.04 -5.55
N PHE A 100 6.78 7.10 -4.83
CA PHE A 100 5.38 7.36 -4.50
C PHE A 100 4.97 8.75 -4.99
N ASN A 101 3.65 8.97 -5.12
CA ASN A 101 3.11 10.27 -5.43
C ASN A 101 3.58 11.29 -4.37
N PRO A 102 4.20 12.41 -4.78
CA PRO A 102 4.70 13.43 -3.82
C PRO A 102 3.63 13.97 -2.87
N ILE A 103 2.37 14.06 -3.32
CA ILE A 103 1.26 14.51 -2.46
C ILE A 103 1.04 13.53 -1.31
N LEU A 104 1.14 12.22 -1.56
CA LEU A 104 0.98 11.19 -0.53
C LEU A 104 2.14 11.22 0.46
N ILE A 105 3.36 11.48 0.00
CA ILE A 105 4.54 11.64 0.86
C ILE A 105 4.34 12.84 1.79
N GLU A 106 3.85 13.94 1.27
CA GLU A 106 3.54 15.15 2.05
C GLU A 106 2.48 14.87 3.12
N CYS A 107 1.40 14.18 2.74
CA CYS A 107 0.35 13.77 3.68
C CYS A 107 0.89 12.85 4.77
N LEU A 108 1.76 11.91 4.42
CA LEU A 108 2.38 11.00 5.38
C LEU A 108 3.22 11.76 6.40
N GLN A 109 3.96 12.77 5.97
CA GLN A 109 4.75 13.62 6.87
C GLN A 109 3.86 14.39 7.83
N GLU A 110 2.75 14.95 7.35
CA GLU A 110 1.81 15.73 8.16
C GLU A 110 1.15 14.89 9.25
N ILE A 111 0.84 13.63 8.97
CA ILE A 111 0.19 12.75 9.94
C ILE A 111 1.16 11.88 10.74
N SER A 112 2.46 12.04 10.52
CA SER A 112 3.48 11.16 11.09
C SER A 112 3.47 11.10 12.61
N SER A 113 3.28 12.22 13.29
CA SER A 113 3.22 12.28 14.75
C SER A 113 2.02 11.50 15.30
N ARG A 114 0.89 11.55 14.59
CA ARG A 114 -0.32 10.83 14.93
C ARG A 114 -0.15 9.33 14.73
N ILE A 115 0.46 8.91 13.61
CA ILE A 115 0.77 7.50 13.35
C ILE A 115 1.67 6.96 14.46
N ARG A 116 2.68 7.74 14.86
CA ARG A 116 3.59 7.36 15.93
C ARG A 116 2.82 7.10 17.23
N SER A 117 1.93 8.02 17.60
CA SER A 117 1.11 7.89 18.80
C SER A 117 0.21 6.66 18.76
N GLU A 118 -0.51 6.46 17.65
CA GLU A 118 -1.49 5.38 17.54
C GLU A 118 -0.86 4.00 17.36
N CYS A 119 0.27 3.90 16.66
CA CYS A 119 0.87 2.61 16.30
C CYS A 119 2.00 2.14 17.22
N TYR A 120 2.68 3.04 17.91
CA TYR A 120 3.85 2.70 18.71
C TYR A 120 3.64 2.85 20.21
N ASP A 121 2.79 3.79 20.64
CA ASP A 121 2.53 4.00 22.06
C ASP A 121 1.66 2.90 22.65
N GLU A 122 0.78 2.29 21.84
CA GLU A 122 -0.03 1.13 22.25
C GLU A 122 0.82 -0.10 22.59
N GLU A 123 1.95 -0.27 21.93
CA GLU A 123 2.87 -1.39 22.19
C GLU A 123 3.61 -1.26 23.52
N GLN A 124 3.71 -0.05 24.08
CA GLN A 124 4.38 0.19 25.34
C GLN A 124 3.45 0.02 26.57
N GLU A 125 2.14 0.00 26.37
CA GLU A 125 1.16 -0.19 27.43
C GLU A 125 0.83 -1.68 27.71
N THR A 126 1.30 -2.57 26.85
CA THR A 126 1.18 -4.02 27.05
C THR A 126 2.49 -4.64 27.47
#